data_a49f4fa7f9c395e67025fef0baca02fa
#
_entry.id   a49f4fa7f9c395e67025fef0baca02fa
#
_cell.length_a   1.000
_cell.length_b   1.000
_cell.length_c   1.000
_cell.angle_alpha   90.00
_cell.angle_beta   90.00
_cell.angle_gamma   90.00
#
_symmetry.space_group_name_H-M   'P 1'
#
loop_
_entity.id
_entity.type
_entity.pdbx_description
1 polymer ?
#
loop_
_entity_poly.entity_id
_entity_poly.type
_entity_poly.pdbx_seq_one_letter_code
_entity_poly.pdbx_strand_id
1 'polypeptide(L)'
;YKASYEFFGDDGDKTFVWNTVRAIEAAENADIRSRFCCKRGDGSLTPKTPGSYYYENADGGKFLVFAFEGYELYYGRDNLLRSYYRSAELKWACDRFDAKIPAYAYGNPDLYVIAKKDASALSVGLWNIFADEIFEPVIELDKAYTSIECIGCTARLEGNTVHLSQMNPFSFAGFEVRE
;
A
#
# COMPACT_ATOMS: atom_id res chain seq x y z
N TYR A 1 -21.21 -1.55 -11.77
CA TYR A 1 -20.53 -2.36 -12.79
C TYR A 1 -19.97 -3.59 -12.12
N LYS A 2 -20.19 -4.77 -12.67
CA LYS A 2 -19.51 -6.00 -12.25
C LYS A 2 -18.23 -6.14 -13.06
N ALA A 3 -17.12 -6.35 -12.39
CA ALA A 3 -15.78 -6.52 -12.93
C ALA A 3 -15.29 -5.32 -13.77
N SER A 4 -14.33 -4.64 -13.30
CA SER A 4 -13.65 -3.56 -14.00
C SER A 4 -12.16 -3.56 -13.68
N TYR A 5 -11.39 -2.91 -14.52
CA TYR A 5 -9.99 -2.63 -14.23
C TYR A 5 -9.89 -1.29 -13.53
N GLU A 6 -9.05 -1.23 -12.52
CA GLU A 6 -8.65 0.00 -11.86
C GLU A 6 -7.21 0.34 -12.26
N PHE A 7 -7.00 1.58 -12.68
CA PHE A 7 -5.71 2.12 -13.09
C PHE A 7 -5.24 3.13 -12.04
N PHE A 8 -3.99 3.03 -11.66
CA PHE A 8 -3.33 3.91 -10.71
C PHE A 8 -2.33 4.81 -11.43
N GLY A 9 -2.54 6.13 -11.33
CA GLY A 9 -1.69 7.11 -11.98
C GLY A 9 -1.72 7.03 -13.52
N ASP A 10 -0.73 7.64 -14.14
CA ASP A 10 -0.57 7.69 -15.59
C ASP A 10 0.31 6.54 -16.14
N ASP A 11 0.94 5.76 -15.27
CA ASP A 11 1.97 4.76 -15.62
C ASP A 11 1.43 3.41 -16.09
N GLY A 12 0.12 3.27 -16.18
CA GLY A 12 -0.51 2.05 -16.69
C GLY A 12 -0.59 0.90 -15.69
N ASP A 13 -0.21 1.12 -14.46
CA ASP A 13 -0.40 0.18 -13.35
C ASP A 13 -1.88 -0.11 -13.16
N LYS A 14 -2.25 -1.37 -13.16
CA LYS A 14 -3.65 -1.78 -13.10
C LYS A 14 -3.89 -2.99 -12.23
N THR A 15 -5.03 -3.01 -11.57
CA THR A 15 -5.56 -4.19 -10.88
C THR A 15 -6.95 -4.50 -11.38
N PHE A 16 -7.37 -5.73 -11.20
CA PHE A 16 -8.72 -6.16 -11.54
C PHE A 16 -9.60 -6.08 -10.30
N VAL A 17 -10.76 -5.45 -10.42
CA VAL A 17 -11.71 -5.28 -9.32
C VAL A 17 -12.98 -6.07 -9.63
N TRP A 18 -13.24 -7.09 -8.81
CA TRP A 18 -14.42 -7.96 -8.94
C TRP A 18 -15.68 -7.38 -8.27
N ASN A 19 -15.51 -6.36 -7.47
CA ASN A 19 -16.56 -5.81 -6.63
C ASN A 19 -17.50 -4.88 -7.40
N THR A 20 -18.60 -4.54 -6.76
CA THR A 20 -19.47 -3.50 -7.25
C THR A 20 -18.78 -2.15 -7.19
N VAL A 21 -18.61 -1.57 -8.37
CA VAL A 21 -18.06 -0.22 -8.53
C VAL A 21 -19.22 0.75 -8.70
N ARG A 22 -19.19 1.84 -7.97
CA ARG A 22 -20.14 2.94 -8.12
C ARG A 22 -19.54 4.00 -9.06
N ALA A 23 -20.36 4.51 -9.97
CA ALA A 23 -19.98 5.70 -10.71
C ALA A 23 -20.06 6.89 -9.76
N ILE A 24 -18.98 7.62 -9.64
CA ILE A 24 -18.87 8.83 -8.82
C ILE A 24 -18.26 9.96 -9.64
N GLU A 25 -18.53 11.17 -9.22
CA GLU A 25 -17.86 12.37 -9.71
C GLU A 25 -16.92 12.87 -8.61
N ALA A 26 -15.72 13.22 -8.98
CA ALA A 26 -14.79 13.85 -8.06
C ALA A 26 -15.08 15.35 -7.96
N ALA A 27 -14.78 15.95 -6.81
CA ALA A 27 -14.80 17.39 -6.67
C ALA A 27 -13.80 18.05 -7.64
N GLU A 28 -14.02 19.30 -8.01
CA GLU A 28 -13.23 20.02 -9.02
C GLU A 28 -11.72 20.06 -8.70
N ASN A 29 -11.39 20.15 -7.42
CA ASN A 29 -10.00 20.19 -6.90
C ASN A 29 -9.55 18.87 -6.28
N ALA A 30 -10.22 17.73 -6.59
CA ALA A 30 -9.83 16.43 -6.06
C ALA A 30 -8.56 15.91 -6.74
N ASP A 31 -7.67 15.35 -5.92
CA ASP A 31 -6.48 14.62 -6.39
C ASP A 31 -6.88 13.16 -6.66
N ILE A 32 -7.05 12.82 -7.95
CA ILE A 32 -7.54 11.51 -8.36
C ILE A 32 -6.34 10.55 -8.42
N ARG A 33 -6.37 9.52 -7.57
CA ARG A 33 -5.33 8.50 -7.50
C ARG A 33 -5.55 7.34 -8.47
N SER A 34 -6.80 6.93 -8.65
CA SER A 34 -7.13 5.81 -9.53
C SER A 34 -8.40 6.08 -10.35
N ARG A 35 -8.56 5.33 -11.45
CA ARG A 35 -9.74 5.40 -12.31
C ARG A 35 -10.22 4.01 -12.69
N PHE A 36 -11.50 3.78 -12.63
CA PHE A 36 -12.12 2.57 -13.19
C PHE A 36 -12.26 2.68 -14.70
N CYS A 37 -11.93 1.59 -15.37
CA CYS A 37 -12.03 1.45 -16.81
C CYS A 37 -12.86 0.24 -17.19
N CYS A 38 -13.67 0.38 -18.24
CA CYS A 38 -14.36 -0.76 -18.85
C CYS A 38 -13.58 -1.21 -20.08
N LYS A 39 -13.43 -2.52 -20.24
CA LYS A 39 -12.88 -3.13 -21.45
C LYS A 39 -13.94 -3.10 -22.55
N ARG A 40 -13.59 -2.58 -23.72
CA ARG A 40 -14.43 -2.65 -24.93
C ARG A 40 -14.24 -3.97 -25.65
N GLY A 41 -15.13 -4.25 -26.62
CA GLY A 41 -15.05 -5.46 -27.41
C GLY A 41 -13.77 -5.60 -28.24
N ASP A 42 -13.13 -4.50 -28.61
CA ASP A 42 -11.84 -4.44 -29.30
C ASP A 42 -10.62 -4.61 -28.37
N GLY A 43 -10.88 -4.81 -27.08
CA GLY A 43 -9.84 -4.93 -26.06
C GLY A 43 -9.34 -3.61 -25.48
N SER A 44 -9.73 -2.47 -26.03
CA SER A 44 -9.36 -1.15 -25.51
C SER A 44 -10.03 -0.88 -24.16
N LEU A 45 -9.38 -0.01 -23.37
CA LEU A 45 -9.87 0.40 -22.06
C LEU A 45 -10.33 1.86 -22.12
N THR A 46 -11.50 2.12 -21.58
CA THR A 46 -12.05 3.48 -21.51
C THR A 46 -12.23 3.87 -20.05
N PRO A 47 -11.58 4.93 -19.57
CA PRO A 47 -11.84 5.48 -18.25
C PRO A 47 -13.31 5.88 -18.12
N LYS A 48 -13.94 5.51 -17.00
CA LYS A 48 -15.36 5.77 -16.75
C LYS A 48 -15.59 6.69 -15.56
N THR A 49 -14.91 6.43 -14.45
CA THR A 49 -15.17 7.13 -13.19
C THR A 49 -13.91 7.11 -12.35
N PRO A 50 -13.70 8.09 -11.45
CA PRO A 50 -12.70 7.96 -10.41
C PRO A 50 -12.87 6.66 -9.63
N GLY A 51 -11.76 5.97 -9.34
CA GLY A 51 -11.73 4.80 -8.48
C GLY A 51 -11.46 5.20 -7.04
N SER A 52 -10.48 6.08 -6.85
CA SER A 52 -10.19 6.71 -5.58
C SER A 52 -9.70 8.13 -5.80
N TYR A 53 -9.97 9.00 -4.83
CA TYR A 53 -9.45 10.36 -4.81
C TYR A 53 -9.36 10.91 -3.39
N TYR A 54 -8.43 11.85 -3.20
CA TYR A 54 -8.34 12.71 -2.03
C TYR A 54 -8.98 14.07 -2.33
N TYR A 55 -9.65 14.60 -1.35
CA TYR A 55 -10.28 15.91 -1.41
C TYR A 55 -10.15 16.63 -0.08
N GLU A 56 -9.85 17.91 -0.13
CA GLU A 56 -9.89 18.80 1.03
C GLU A 56 -10.94 19.88 0.81
N ASN A 57 -11.87 20.00 1.74
CA ASN A 57 -12.93 21.00 1.65
C ASN A 57 -12.42 22.38 2.12
N ALA A 58 -13.25 23.42 1.93
CA ALA A 58 -12.90 24.79 2.29
C ALA A 58 -12.65 25.00 3.80
N ASP A 59 -13.15 24.10 4.64
CA ASP A 59 -12.97 24.14 6.09
C ASP A 59 -11.74 23.34 6.56
N GLY A 60 -10.93 22.81 5.63
CA GLY A 60 -9.75 21.97 5.92
C GLY A 60 -10.08 20.53 6.27
N GLY A 61 -11.32 20.10 6.06
CA GLY A 61 -11.71 18.69 6.21
C GLY A 61 -11.10 17.84 5.09
N LYS A 62 -10.39 16.78 5.46
CA LYS A 62 -9.69 15.88 4.54
C LYS A 62 -10.50 14.60 4.32
N PHE A 63 -10.68 14.19 3.08
CA PHE A 63 -11.48 13.03 2.70
C PHE A 63 -10.72 12.16 1.71
N LEU A 64 -10.72 10.84 1.96
CA LEU A 64 -10.34 9.84 0.99
C LEU A 64 -11.59 9.07 0.57
N VAL A 65 -11.86 9.06 -0.70
CA VAL A 65 -13.07 8.44 -1.27
C VAL A 65 -12.68 7.28 -2.16
N PHE A 66 -13.33 6.13 -1.94
CA PHE A 66 -13.25 4.95 -2.78
C PHE A 66 -14.60 4.69 -3.44
N ALA A 67 -14.59 4.46 -4.74
CA ALA A 67 -15.81 4.19 -5.54
C ALA A 67 -16.22 2.71 -5.54
N PHE A 68 -15.65 1.90 -4.65
CA PHE A 68 -15.95 0.48 -4.52
C PHE A 68 -16.12 0.09 -3.06
N GLU A 69 -16.79 -1.01 -2.85
CA GLU A 69 -16.91 -1.61 -1.52
C GLU A 69 -15.61 -2.37 -1.23
N GLY A 70 -14.83 -1.91 -0.25
CA GLY A 70 -13.57 -2.55 0.16
C GLY A 70 -13.75 -3.91 0.83
N TYR A 71 -14.98 -4.45 0.78
CA TYR A 71 -15.39 -5.58 1.55
C TYR A 71 -16.05 -6.64 0.66
N GLU A 72 -15.25 -7.61 0.20
CA GLU A 72 -15.78 -8.90 -0.20
C GLU A 72 -15.15 -10.02 0.62
N LEU A 73 -15.82 -10.37 1.69
CA LEU A 73 -15.51 -11.53 2.52
C LEU A 73 -15.90 -12.87 1.86
N TYR A 74 -16.61 -12.82 0.75
CA TYR A 74 -17.38 -13.98 0.30
C TYR A 74 -16.56 -15.12 -0.29
N TYR A 75 -15.33 -14.90 -0.75
CA TYR A 75 -14.53 -15.98 -1.35
C TYR A 75 -13.05 -16.07 -0.92
N GLY A 76 -12.60 -15.26 0.00
CA GLY A 76 -11.21 -15.33 0.47
C GLY A 76 -10.14 -15.11 -0.61
N ARG A 77 -10.54 -14.74 -1.83
CA ARG A 77 -9.64 -14.66 -2.98
C ARG A 77 -9.01 -13.29 -3.19
N ASP A 78 -9.72 -12.24 -2.84
CA ASP A 78 -9.27 -10.90 -3.17
C ASP A 78 -9.37 -10.00 -1.94
N ASN A 79 -8.42 -10.15 -1.05
CA ASN A 79 -8.20 -9.10 -0.08
C ASN A 79 -7.63 -7.90 -0.85
N LEU A 80 -8.52 -6.97 -1.23
CA LEU A 80 -8.16 -5.74 -1.94
C LEU A 80 -7.03 -4.97 -1.27
N LEU A 81 -6.88 -5.13 0.05
CA LEU A 81 -5.82 -4.49 0.83
C LEU A 81 -4.46 -5.18 0.70
N ARG A 82 -4.41 -6.42 0.16
CA ARG A 82 -3.17 -7.19 -0.01
C ARG A 82 -2.52 -7.02 -1.38
N SER A 83 -3.10 -6.27 -2.30
CA SER A 83 -2.44 -6.00 -3.57
C SER A 83 -1.35 -4.94 -3.40
N TYR A 84 -0.28 -5.05 -4.18
CA TYR A 84 0.78 -4.06 -4.26
C TYR A 84 0.23 -2.63 -4.46
N TYR A 85 -0.64 -2.48 -5.44
CA TYR A 85 -1.22 -1.17 -5.80
C TYR A 85 -2.07 -0.59 -4.68
N ARG A 86 -2.82 -1.42 -3.98
CA ARG A 86 -3.67 -0.98 -2.87
C ARG A 86 -2.85 -0.59 -1.65
N SER A 87 -1.79 -1.32 -1.37
CA SER A 87 -0.83 -0.98 -0.33
C SER A 87 -0.17 0.38 -0.61
N ALA A 88 0.28 0.61 -1.84
CA ALA A 88 0.85 1.89 -2.26
C ALA A 88 -0.18 3.04 -2.21
N GLU A 89 -1.44 2.76 -2.55
CA GLU A 89 -2.53 3.73 -2.43
C GLU A 89 -2.81 4.13 -0.98
N LEU A 90 -2.82 3.16 -0.06
CA LEU A 90 -2.98 3.44 1.36
C LEU A 90 -1.81 4.25 1.92
N LYS A 91 -0.58 3.96 1.51
CA LYS A 91 0.59 4.77 1.85
C LYS A 91 0.43 6.21 1.36
N TRP A 92 0.06 6.40 0.09
CA TRP A 92 -0.24 7.69 -0.49
C TRP A 92 -1.33 8.44 0.30
N ALA A 93 -2.40 7.73 0.69
CA ALA A 93 -3.46 8.31 1.50
C ALA A 93 -2.96 8.78 2.88
N CYS A 94 -2.16 7.96 3.57
CA CYS A 94 -1.55 8.34 4.84
C CYS A 94 -0.71 9.62 4.71
N ASP A 95 0.08 9.73 3.65
CA ASP A 95 0.88 10.94 3.40
C ASP A 95 -0.01 12.19 3.20
N ARG A 96 -1.17 12.05 2.53
CA ARG A 96 -2.15 13.15 2.38
C ARG A 96 -2.81 13.56 3.70
N PHE A 97 -2.96 12.64 4.61
CA PHE A 97 -3.49 12.92 5.96
C PHE A 97 -2.40 13.35 6.96
N ASP A 98 -1.16 13.52 6.53
CA ASP A 98 0.00 13.75 7.39
C ASP A 98 0.21 12.64 8.43
N ALA A 99 -0.33 11.45 8.16
CA ALA A 99 -0.22 10.27 9.00
C ALA A 99 1.08 9.51 8.65
N LYS A 100 2.09 9.66 9.48
CA LYS A 100 3.37 8.97 9.28
C LYS A 100 3.24 7.49 9.63
N ILE A 101 3.51 6.62 8.67
CA ILE A 101 3.65 5.19 8.89
C ILE A 101 5.09 4.95 9.37
N PRO A 102 5.30 4.38 10.58
CA PRO A 102 6.65 4.20 11.13
C PRO A 102 7.53 3.28 10.29
N ALA A 103 6.95 2.22 9.73
CA ALA A 103 7.62 1.27 8.84
C ALA A 103 6.63 0.71 7.82
N TYR A 104 7.03 0.69 6.57
CA TYR A 104 6.20 0.25 5.44
C TYR A 104 6.99 -0.72 4.56
N ALA A 105 6.43 -1.93 4.32
CA ALA A 105 7.01 -2.90 3.41
C ALA A 105 6.71 -2.53 1.96
N TYR A 106 7.68 -2.04 1.25
CA TYR A 106 7.52 -1.63 -0.13
C TYR A 106 7.36 -2.84 -1.05
N GLY A 107 6.27 -2.85 -1.81
CA GLY A 107 6.06 -3.83 -2.89
C GLY A 107 5.79 -5.26 -2.44
N ASN A 108 5.58 -5.52 -1.15
CA ASN A 108 5.31 -6.87 -0.67
C ASN A 108 4.10 -6.95 0.27
N PRO A 109 2.90 -7.26 -0.27
CA PRO A 109 1.68 -7.33 0.51
C PRO A 109 1.60 -8.56 1.44
N ASP A 110 2.47 -9.55 1.25
CA ASP A 110 2.51 -10.79 2.05
C ASP A 110 3.42 -10.68 3.27
N LEU A 111 4.12 -9.56 3.39
CA LEU A 111 4.94 -9.25 4.54
C LEU A 111 4.11 -8.50 5.60
N TYR A 112 3.84 -9.18 6.71
CA TYR A 112 3.17 -8.55 7.84
C TYR A 112 4.18 -7.75 8.67
N VAL A 113 3.88 -6.46 8.90
CA VAL A 113 4.78 -5.53 9.57
C VAL A 113 4.15 -5.04 10.86
N ILE A 114 4.88 -5.15 11.97
CA ILE A 114 4.55 -4.48 13.23
C ILE A 114 5.69 -3.54 13.59
N ALA A 115 5.35 -2.29 13.88
CA ALA A 115 6.31 -1.29 14.28
C ALA A 115 5.94 -0.71 15.66
N LYS A 116 6.94 -0.58 16.53
CA LYS A 116 6.82 0.08 17.82
C LYS A 116 7.90 1.14 17.92
N LYS A 117 7.46 2.37 18.11
CA LYS A 117 8.33 3.54 18.23
C LYS A 117 8.39 4.02 19.68
N ASP A 118 9.57 4.34 20.15
CA ASP A 118 9.82 5.11 21.38
C ASP A 118 10.52 6.44 21.07
N ALA A 119 11.06 7.10 22.08
CA ALA A 119 11.68 8.43 21.92
C ALA A 119 12.92 8.42 21.02
N SER A 120 13.69 7.33 20.96
CA SER A 120 15.01 7.26 20.32
C SER A 120 15.19 6.08 19.36
N ALA A 121 14.26 5.13 19.37
CA ALA A 121 14.35 3.90 18.59
C ALA A 121 13.02 3.53 17.93
N LEU A 122 13.13 2.78 16.85
CA LEU A 122 12.01 2.13 16.17
C LEU A 122 12.32 0.64 16.04
N SER A 123 11.53 -0.19 16.73
CA SER A 123 11.61 -1.64 16.63
C SER A 123 10.58 -2.13 15.62
N VAL A 124 11.01 -2.96 14.67
CA VAL A 124 10.17 -3.51 13.59
C VAL A 124 10.24 -5.02 13.61
N GLY A 125 9.08 -5.64 13.71
CA GLY A 125 8.89 -7.09 13.53
C GLY A 125 8.26 -7.37 12.18
N LEU A 126 8.76 -8.37 11.49
CA LEU A 126 8.37 -8.78 10.15
C LEU A 126 8.03 -10.26 10.14
N TRP A 127 6.90 -10.62 9.56
CA TRP A 127 6.51 -12.01 9.32
C TRP A 127 6.24 -12.23 7.85
N ASN A 128 6.95 -13.14 7.23
CA ASN A 128 6.52 -13.72 5.98
C ASN A 128 5.36 -14.68 6.27
N ILE A 129 4.14 -14.27 5.97
CA ILE A 129 2.92 -15.06 6.22
C ILE A 129 2.54 -15.95 5.03
N PHE A 130 3.42 -16.05 4.03
CA PHE A 130 3.17 -16.78 2.79
C PHE A 130 4.05 -18.04 2.66
N ALA A 131 3.66 -18.91 1.73
CA ALA A 131 4.34 -20.19 1.49
C ALA A 131 5.59 -20.04 0.61
N ASP A 132 5.82 -18.86 0.06
CA ASP A 132 6.98 -18.56 -0.79
C ASP A 132 8.03 -17.73 -0.06
N GLU A 133 9.26 -17.80 -0.53
CA GLU A 133 10.34 -16.95 -0.07
C GLU A 133 10.14 -15.49 -0.53
N ILE A 134 10.52 -14.55 0.32
CA ILE A 134 10.56 -13.14 -0.03
C ILE A 134 12.03 -12.74 -0.19
N PHE A 135 12.41 -12.38 -1.41
CA PHE A 135 13.77 -11.94 -1.73
C PHE A 135 13.90 -10.44 -1.52
N GLU A 136 14.96 -10.07 -0.84
CA GLU A 136 15.38 -8.68 -0.62
C GLU A 136 14.21 -7.72 -0.27
N PRO A 137 13.41 -8.04 0.77
CA PRO A 137 12.33 -7.14 1.15
C PRO A 137 12.88 -5.78 1.56
N VAL A 138 12.18 -4.73 1.11
CA VAL A 138 12.55 -3.34 1.35
C VAL A 138 11.54 -2.72 2.31
N ILE A 139 12.03 -2.15 3.41
CA ILE A 139 11.22 -1.47 4.41
C ILE A 139 11.56 0.01 4.40
N GLU A 140 10.59 0.84 4.06
CA GLU A 140 10.66 2.30 4.17
C GLU A 140 10.29 2.72 5.60
N LEU A 141 11.11 3.57 6.21
CA LEU A 141 10.92 4.10 7.55
C LEU A 141 10.42 5.54 7.49
N ASP A 142 9.84 6.02 8.58
CA ASP A 142 9.28 7.38 8.69
C ASP A 142 10.33 8.49 8.62
N LYS A 143 11.60 8.16 8.87
CA LYS A 143 12.76 9.06 8.77
C LYS A 143 14.06 8.28 8.60
N ALA A 144 15.16 8.99 8.37
CA ALA A 144 16.50 8.42 8.41
C ALA A 144 16.93 8.09 9.86
N TYR A 145 17.65 6.97 9.99
CA TYR A 145 18.28 6.51 11.23
C TYR A 145 19.77 6.27 11.00
N THR A 146 20.54 6.19 12.09
CA THR A 146 22.03 6.10 12.00
C THR A 146 22.55 4.71 12.26
N SER A 147 21.81 3.85 12.94
CA SER A 147 22.22 2.49 13.26
C SER A 147 21.08 1.48 13.15
N ILE A 148 21.45 0.22 12.94
CA ILE A 148 20.52 -0.90 12.87
C ILE A 148 21.09 -2.09 13.63
N GLU A 149 20.24 -2.73 14.43
CA GLU A 149 20.49 -4.02 15.08
C GLU A 149 19.44 -5.03 14.60
N CYS A 150 19.87 -6.20 14.12
CA CYS A 150 19.00 -7.20 13.50
C CYS A 150 18.80 -8.41 14.39
N ILE A 151 17.60 -9.01 14.33
CA ILE A 151 17.21 -10.25 15.02
C ILE A 151 16.67 -11.23 13.98
N GLY A 152 17.33 -12.37 13.82
CA GLY A 152 16.91 -13.43 12.90
C GLY A 152 17.02 -13.07 11.40
N CYS A 153 17.73 -12.01 11.07
CA CYS A 153 17.98 -11.60 9.68
C CYS A 153 19.30 -10.88 9.53
N THR A 154 19.70 -10.64 8.28
CA THR A 154 20.75 -9.69 7.91
C THR A 154 20.09 -8.55 7.15
N ALA A 155 20.44 -7.33 7.51
CA ALA A 155 19.89 -6.14 6.85
C ALA A 155 20.93 -5.04 6.71
N ARG A 156 20.68 -4.13 5.76
CA ARG A 156 21.47 -2.93 5.50
C ARG A 156 20.55 -1.72 5.59
N LEU A 157 21.00 -0.72 6.34
CA LEU A 157 20.30 0.56 6.48
C LEU A 157 20.89 1.58 5.49
N GLU A 158 20.04 2.22 4.70
CA GLU A 158 20.39 3.31 3.79
C GLU A 158 19.41 4.48 3.99
N GLY A 159 19.83 5.45 4.79
CA GLY A 159 18.99 6.60 5.11
C GLY A 159 17.72 6.18 5.86
N ASN A 160 16.56 6.26 5.21
CA ASN A 160 15.26 5.81 5.73
C ASN A 160 14.82 4.46 5.18
N THR A 161 15.72 3.69 4.57
CA THR A 161 15.37 2.42 3.93
C THR A 161 16.18 1.27 4.52
N VAL A 162 15.52 0.18 4.85
CA VAL A 162 16.14 -1.07 5.31
C VAL A 162 15.96 -2.14 4.25
N HIS A 163 17.08 -2.68 3.78
CA HIS A 163 17.13 -3.81 2.84
C HIS A 163 17.48 -5.08 3.59
N LEU A 164 16.59 -6.04 3.65
CA LEU A 164 16.84 -7.35 4.21
C LEU A 164 17.38 -8.29 3.12
N SER A 165 18.12 -9.33 3.51
CA SER A 165 18.67 -10.30 2.54
C SER A 165 17.59 -11.20 1.95
N GLN A 166 16.86 -11.91 2.80
CA GLN A 166 15.83 -12.88 2.40
C GLN A 166 14.98 -13.24 3.62
N MET A 167 13.74 -13.61 3.37
CA MET A 167 12.88 -14.23 4.39
C MET A 167 12.30 -15.54 3.87
N ASN A 168 12.52 -16.60 4.61
CA ASN A 168 11.96 -17.92 4.31
C ASN A 168 10.43 -17.93 4.49
N PRO A 169 9.72 -18.91 3.90
CA PRO A 169 8.31 -19.12 4.16
C PRO A 169 7.99 -19.20 5.65
N PHE A 170 6.91 -18.56 6.07
CA PHE A 170 6.42 -18.57 7.46
C PHE A 170 7.47 -18.19 8.52
N SER A 171 8.45 -17.38 8.14
CA SER A 171 9.53 -16.97 9.03
C SER A 171 9.29 -15.60 9.65
N PHE A 172 10.01 -15.35 10.75
CA PHE A 172 10.08 -14.07 11.42
C PHE A 172 11.47 -13.47 11.25
N ALA A 173 11.50 -12.16 11.11
CA ALA A 173 12.70 -11.32 11.19
C ALA A 173 12.36 -10.07 11.99
N GLY A 174 13.36 -9.42 12.54
CA GLY A 174 13.16 -8.15 13.22
C GLY A 174 14.42 -7.29 13.20
N PHE A 175 14.23 -6.01 13.38
CA PHE A 175 15.33 -5.07 13.59
C PHE A 175 14.91 -3.91 14.47
N GLU A 176 15.89 -3.28 15.07
CA GLU A 176 15.76 -2.01 15.76
C GLU A 176 16.68 -0.98 15.10
N VAL A 177 16.15 0.21 14.82
CA VAL A 177 16.92 1.35 14.32
C VAL A 177 16.93 2.48 15.33
N ARG A 178 18.06 3.22 15.41
CA ARG A 178 18.26 4.33 16.35
C ARG A 178 18.78 5.57 15.63
N GLU A 179 18.51 6.73 16.27
CA GLU A 179 19.04 8.04 15.84
C GLU A 179 20.54 8.16 16.07
#